data_9c4f737261bda81fc21f1e4d717a9634
#
_entry.id   9c4f737261bda81fc21f1e4d717a9634
#
_cell.length_a   1.000
_cell.length_b   1.000
_cell.length_c   1.000
_cell.angle_alpha   90.00
_cell.angle_beta   90.00
_cell.angle_gamma   90.00
#
_symmetry.space_group_name_H-M   'P 1'
#
loop_
_entity.id
_entity.type
_entity.pdbx_description
1 polymer ?
#
loop_
_entity_poly.entity_id
_entity_poly.type
_entity_poly.pdbx_seq_one_letter_code
_entity_poly.pdbx_strand_id
1 'polypeptide(L)'
;ATMGYEYVLIDNWWNTNIGYERMGQLIKYAQSKKVDMFLWYSSSGYWNDIEQGPTNLMDNPIARKREMKWLQSLGVKGIKVDFFGGDKQETMRLYEDILSDADDHGLMVIFHGCTIPRGWERMYPNYVGSEAVLASENMVFGQHFCDEEAFNACLHPFIRNAVGCMEFGGCFLN
;
A
#
# COMPACT_ATOMS: atom_id res chain seq x y z
N ALA A 1 -1.21 6.24 -19.30
CA ALA A 1 -2.05 6.53 -20.48
C ALA A 1 -1.48 5.91 -21.75
N THR A 2 -0.30 6.28 -22.23
CA THR A 2 0.27 5.78 -23.51
C THR A 2 0.55 4.28 -23.49
N MET A 3 0.90 3.72 -22.35
CA MET A 3 1.18 2.29 -22.16
C MET A 3 -0.06 1.49 -21.72
N GLY A 4 -1.22 2.12 -21.61
CA GLY A 4 -2.44 1.45 -21.16
C GLY A 4 -2.57 1.24 -19.64
N TYR A 5 -1.68 1.79 -18.82
CA TYR A 5 -1.84 1.71 -17.38
C TYR A 5 -3.05 2.50 -16.91
N GLU A 6 -3.87 1.86 -16.09
CA GLU A 6 -5.09 2.45 -15.51
C GLU A 6 -4.80 3.24 -14.25
N TYR A 7 -3.78 2.84 -13.50
CA TYR A 7 -3.42 3.42 -12.21
C TYR A 7 -1.94 3.82 -12.16
N VAL A 8 -1.65 4.80 -11.33
CA VAL A 8 -0.31 5.16 -10.88
C VAL A 8 -0.31 5.32 -9.36
N LEU A 9 0.70 4.78 -8.72
CA LEU A 9 0.91 4.94 -7.28
C LEU A 9 2.01 5.96 -7.06
N ILE A 10 1.75 6.95 -6.21
CA ILE A 10 2.77 7.87 -5.70
C ILE A 10 3.21 7.36 -4.33
N ASP A 11 4.47 6.96 -4.26
CA ASP A 11 5.04 6.31 -3.09
C ASP A 11 5.42 7.29 -1.97
N ASN A 12 6.13 6.85 -0.96
CA ASN A 12 6.41 7.55 0.29
C ASN A 12 6.99 8.97 0.11
N TRP A 13 6.97 9.76 1.19
CA TRP A 13 7.40 11.17 1.25
C TRP A 13 6.67 12.15 0.31
N TRP A 14 5.59 11.76 -0.33
CA TRP A 14 4.84 12.69 -1.17
C TRP A 14 4.29 13.91 -0.40
N ASN A 15 3.96 13.72 0.88
CA ASN A 15 3.45 14.77 1.76
C ASN A 15 4.48 15.89 2.02
N THR A 16 5.77 15.56 2.04
CA THR A 16 6.87 16.51 2.24
C THR A 16 7.48 17.00 0.93
N ASN A 17 7.67 16.09 -0.04
CA ASN A 17 8.35 16.43 -1.30
C ASN A 17 7.42 17.09 -2.32
N ILE A 18 6.12 16.78 -2.28
CA ILE A 18 5.11 17.31 -3.21
C ILE A 18 4.15 18.25 -2.47
N GLY A 19 3.67 17.82 -1.30
CA GLY A 19 2.68 18.53 -0.50
C GLY A 19 1.24 18.34 -0.99
N TYR A 20 0.29 18.56 -0.09
CA TYR A 20 -1.13 18.28 -0.31
C TYR A 20 -1.74 19.08 -1.47
N GLU A 21 -1.40 20.38 -1.56
CA GLU A 21 -1.94 21.25 -2.62
C GLU A 21 -1.48 20.78 -4.00
N ARG A 22 -0.18 20.57 -4.17
CA ARG A 22 0.38 20.10 -5.43
C ARG A 22 -0.08 18.69 -5.78
N MET A 23 -0.24 17.82 -4.78
CA MET A 23 -0.79 16.49 -4.96
C MET A 23 -2.23 16.57 -5.51
N GLY A 24 -3.07 17.45 -5.00
CA GLY A 24 -4.41 17.67 -5.55
C GLY A 24 -4.40 18.10 -7.02
N GLN A 25 -3.42 18.91 -7.44
CA GLN A 25 -3.23 19.29 -8.85
C GLN A 25 -2.80 18.09 -9.71
N LEU A 26 -1.88 17.25 -9.19
CA LEU A 26 -1.40 16.05 -9.89
C LEU A 26 -2.52 15.02 -10.08
N ILE A 27 -3.36 14.83 -9.07
CA ILE A 27 -4.53 13.94 -9.17
C ILE A 27 -5.44 14.38 -10.30
N LYS A 28 -5.79 15.65 -10.36
CA LYS A 28 -6.61 16.22 -11.45
C LYS A 28 -5.96 16.06 -12.81
N TYR A 29 -4.64 16.26 -12.88
CA TYR A 29 -3.89 16.05 -14.11
C TYR A 29 -3.92 14.60 -14.57
N ALA A 30 -3.68 13.63 -13.67
CA ALA A 30 -3.74 12.21 -13.98
C ALA A 30 -5.12 11.81 -14.51
N GLN A 31 -6.19 12.26 -13.83
CA GLN A 31 -7.57 12.03 -14.26
C GLN A 31 -7.85 12.60 -15.66
N SER A 32 -7.29 13.77 -15.99
CA SER A 32 -7.39 14.34 -17.35
C SER A 32 -6.74 13.46 -18.43
N LYS A 33 -5.81 12.58 -18.02
CA LYS A 33 -5.14 11.58 -18.86
C LYS A 33 -5.79 10.20 -18.78
N LYS A 34 -6.92 10.07 -18.08
CA LYS A 34 -7.60 8.80 -17.80
C LYS A 34 -6.72 7.80 -17.06
N VAL A 35 -5.95 8.29 -16.11
CA VAL A 35 -5.14 7.50 -15.18
C VAL A 35 -5.59 7.86 -13.78
N ASP A 36 -5.96 6.88 -13.00
CA ASP A 36 -6.33 7.04 -11.61
C ASP A 36 -5.12 6.90 -10.67
N MET A 37 -5.25 7.36 -9.44
CA MET A 37 -4.11 7.43 -8.52
C MET A 37 -4.35 6.64 -7.25
N PHE A 38 -3.26 6.03 -6.77
CA PHE A 38 -3.07 5.53 -5.42
C PHE A 38 -2.03 6.38 -4.70
N LEU A 39 -2.21 6.57 -3.39
CA LEU A 39 -1.24 7.26 -2.56
C LEU A 39 -0.73 6.34 -1.44
N TRP A 40 0.54 6.46 -1.14
CA TRP A 40 1.21 5.68 -0.11
C TRP A 40 1.03 6.30 1.28
N TYR A 41 0.88 5.45 2.30
CA TYR A 41 0.82 5.81 3.72
C TYR A 41 1.59 4.81 4.56
N SER A 42 2.20 5.25 5.66
CA SER A 42 2.65 4.35 6.70
C SER A 42 1.48 3.93 7.58
N SER A 43 1.44 2.66 7.98
CA SER A 43 0.51 2.17 9.02
C SER A 43 0.92 2.65 10.40
N SER A 44 2.20 3.04 10.58
CA SER A 44 2.79 3.33 11.88
C SER A 44 2.42 4.71 12.41
N GLY A 45 2.28 4.75 13.73
CA GLY A 45 2.16 5.97 14.52
C GLY A 45 3.46 6.31 15.24
N TYR A 46 3.31 7.08 16.31
CA TYR A 46 4.43 7.59 17.12
C TYR A 46 5.33 6.53 17.78
N TRP A 47 4.90 5.27 17.78
CA TRP A 47 5.66 4.14 18.36
C TRP A 47 6.72 3.56 17.43
N ASN A 48 6.81 4.03 16.21
CA ASN A 48 7.73 3.50 15.22
C ASN A 48 8.55 4.62 14.60
N ASP A 49 9.87 4.47 14.62
CA ASP A 49 10.85 5.45 14.15
C ASP A 49 11.00 5.47 12.60
N ILE A 50 10.01 4.97 11.88
CA ILE A 50 10.02 5.02 10.40
C ILE A 50 9.86 6.47 9.95
N GLU A 51 10.84 6.93 9.17
CA GLU A 51 10.88 8.30 8.65
C GLU A 51 9.93 8.53 7.47
N GLN A 52 9.62 7.45 6.72
CA GLN A 52 8.79 7.53 5.53
C GLN A 52 7.36 7.95 5.89
N GLY A 53 6.95 9.07 5.31
CA GLY A 53 5.62 9.64 5.52
C GLY A 53 4.72 9.60 4.29
N PRO A 54 3.42 9.83 4.48
CA PRO A 54 2.73 10.27 5.71
C PRO A 54 2.65 9.21 6.80
N THR A 55 2.91 9.60 8.05
CA THR A 55 2.78 8.79 9.28
C THR A 55 1.71 9.37 10.20
N ASN A 56 1.35 8.65 11.27
CA ASN A 56 0.39 9.09 12.29
C ASN A 56 -1.01 9.42 11.75
N LEU A 57 -1.39 8.77 10.65
CA LEU A 57 -2.70 8.93 10.03
C LEU A 57 -3.49 7.62 10.06
N MET A 58 -2.90 6.53 9.60
CA MET A 58 -3.62 5.26 9.42
C MET A 58 -3.89 4.53 10.74
N ASP A 59 -3.05 4.71 11.74
CA ASP A 59 -3.20 4.17 13.10
C ASP A 59 -4.30 4.85 13.92
N ASN A 60 -4.58 6.11 13.64
CA ASN A 60 -5.55 6.92 14.37
C ASN A 60 -6.89 6.99 13.60
N PRO A 61 -8.00 6.46 14.15
CA PRO A 61 -9.26 6.39 13.42
C PRO A 61 -9.84 7.76 13.02
N ILE A 62 -9.62 8.81 13.81
CA ILE A 62 -10.11 10.15 13.50
C ILE A 62 -9.27 10.76 12.36
N ALA A 63 -7.96 10.65 12.46
CA ALA A 63 -7.04 11.13 11.42
C ALA A 63 -7.26 10.36 10.11
N ARG A 64 -7.35 9.04 10.18
CA ARG A 64 -7.57 8.14 9.05
C ARG A 64 -8.85 8.49 8.28
N LYS A 65 -9.98 8.60 8.95
CA LYS A 65 -11.26 8.94 8.30
C LYS A 65 -11.24 10.34 7.68
N ARG A 66 -10.60 11.31 8.33
CA ARG A 66 -10.43 12.65 7.78
C ARG A 66 -9.58 12.63 6.51
N GLU A 67 -8.50 11.88 6.52
CA GLU A 67 -7.61 11.71 5.37
C GLU A 67 -8.33 10.99 4.22
N MET A 68 -9.02 9.88 4.49
CA MET A 68 -9.79 9.14 3.50
C MET A 68 -10.92 9.98 2.87
N LYS A 69 -11.56 10.83 3.66
CA LYS A 69 -12.56 11.79 3.15
C LYS A 69 -11.92 12.82 2.20
N TRP A 70 -10.70 13.27 2.49
CA TRP A 70 -9.95 14.16 1.60
C TRP A 70 -9.61 13.44 0.28
N LEU A 71 -9.10 12.20 0.34
CA LEU A 71 -8.81 11.37 -0.82
C LEU A 71 -10.06 11.16 -1.69
N GLN A 72 -11.17 10.79 -1.07
CA GLN A 72 -12.45 10.62 -1.74
C GLN A 72 -12.88 11.90 -2.46
N SER A 73 -12.73 13.07 -1.83
CA SER A 73 -13.12 14.36 -2.41
C SER A 73 -12.33 14.72 -3.68
N LEU A 74 -11.13 14.18 -3.82
CA LEU A 74 -10.27 14.35 -4.99
C LEU A 74 -10.44 13.24 -6.03
N GLY A 75 -11.21 12.20 -5.72
CA GLY A 75 -11.42 11.05 -6.61
C GLY A 75 -10.23 10.11 -6.70
N VAL A 76 -9.39 10.08 -5.67
CA VAL A 76 -8.34 9.05 -5.51
C VAL A 76 -9.01 7.68 -5.41
N LYS A 77 -8.42 6.64 -6.01
CA LYS A 77 -9.02 5.30 -6.11
C LYS A 77 -8.52 4.33 -5.07
N GLY A 78 -7.38 4.60 -4.46
CA GLY A 78 -6.90 3.68 -3.44
C GLY A 78 -5.67 4.20 -2.70
N ILE A 79 -5.28 3.41 -1.72
CA ILE A 79 -4.12 3.64 -0.87
C ILE A 79 -3.25 2.40 -0.81
N LYS A 80 -1.94 2.60 -0.75
CA LYS A 80 -0.96 1.61 -0.32
C LYS A 80 -0.62 1.92 1.14
N VAL A 81 -0.80 0.95 2.04
CA VAL A 81 -0.45 1.12 3.45
C VAL A 81 0.67 0.15 3.81
N ASP A 82 1.75 0.67 4.37
CA ASP A 82 3.02 -0.02 4.52
C ASP A 82 3.51 -0.04 5.99
N PHE A 83 4.53 -0.85 6.27
CA PHE A 83 5.25 -0.91 7.54
C PHE A 83 4.43 -1.36 8.75
N PHE A 84 3.66 -2.42 8.61
CA PHE A 84 2.95 -3.02 9.74
C PHE A 84 3.93 -3.71 10.71
N GLY A 85 3.76 -3.47 12.00
CA GLY A 85 4.67 -3.90 13.07
C GLY A 85 4.45 -5.34 13.57
N GLY A 86 4.28 -6.31 12.68
CA GLY A 86 4.13 -7.73 13.03
C GLY A 86 2.67 -8.20 13.11
N ASP A 87 2.46 -9.39 13.68
CA ASP A 87 1.19 -10.13 13.65
C ASP A 87 0.44 -10.15 14.99
N LYS A 88 0.62 -9.11 15.80
CA LYS A 88 -0.12 -8.97 17.06
C LYS A 88 -1.60 -8.69 16.81
N GLN A 89 -2.43 -8.96 17.80
CA GLN A 89 -3.88 -8.77 17.69
C GLN A 89 -4.27 -7.33 17.34
N GLU A 90 -3.62 -6.34 17.92
CA GLU A 90 -3.85 -4.94 17.61
C GLU A 90 -3.51 -4.60 16.14
N THR A 91 -2.45 -5.20 15.61
CA THR A 91 -2.07 -5.04 14.20
C THR A 91 -3.12 -5.68 13.27
N MET A 92 -3.61 -6.89 13.62
CA MET A 92 -4.68 -7.53 12.85
C MET A 92 -5.96 -6.71 12.84
N ARG A 93 -6.34 -6.10 13.96
CA ARG A 93 -7.48 -5.16 14.03
C ARG A 93 -7.25 -3.94 13.15
N LEU A 94 -6.02 -3.41 13.15
CA LEU A 94 -5.70 -2.23 12.32
C LEU A 94 -5.88 -2.52 10.82
N TYR A 95 -5.51 -3.71 10.33
CA TYR A 95 -5.80 -4.09 8.94
C TYR A 95 -7.29 -4.02 8.64
N GLU A 96 -8.13 -4.61 9.49
CA GLU A 96 -9.58 -4.65 9.29
C GLU A 96 -10.21 -3.26 9.44
N ASP A 97 -9.75 -2.46 10.39
CA ASP A 97 -10.18 -1.07 10.57
C ASP A 97 -9.87 -0.22 9.34
N ILE A 98 -8.66 -0.36 8.76
CA ILE A 98 -8.26 0.35 7.54
C ILE A 98 -9.14 -0.08 6.36
N LEU A 99 -9.36 -1.38 6.18
CA LEU A 99 -10.19 -1.91 5.11
C LEU A 99 -11.63 -1.40 5.20
N SER A 100 -12.22 -1.47 6.40
CA SER A 100 -13.59 -1.00 6.65
C SER A 100 -13.74 0.51 6.40
N ASP A 101 -12.83 1.31 6.96
CA ASP A 101 -12.87 2.76 6.79
C ASP A 101 -12.61 3.17 5.32
N ALA A 102 -11.76 2.44 4.62
CA ALA A 102 -11.49 2.68 3.19
C ALA A 102 -12.70 2.32 2.31
N ASP A 103 -13.40 1.23 2.63
CA ASP A 103 -14.64 0.84 1.93
C ASP A 103 -15.72 1.92 2.06
N ASP A 104 -15.93 2.45 3.25
CA ASP A 104 -16.85 3.57 3.51
C ASP A 104 -16.54 4.82 2.64
N HIS A 105 -15.30 4.96 2.19
CA HIS A 105 -14.86 6.08 1.36
C HIS A 105 -14.62 5.72 -0.12
N GLY A 106 -14.93 4.47 -0.52
CA GLY A 106 -14.77 3.99 -1.88
C GLY A 106 -13.31 3.89 -2.33
N LEU A 107 -12.40 3.55 -1.41
CA LEU A 107 -10.97 3.42 -1.63
C LEU A 107 -10.55 1.94 -1.66
N MET A 108 -9.79 1.55 -2.66
CA MET A 108 -9.09 0.29 -2.71
C MET A 108 -7.85 0.32 -1.79
N VAL A 109 -7.43 -0.84 -1.28
CA VAL A 109 -6.30 -0.94 -0.35
C VAL A 109 -5.32 -2.02 -0.78
N ILE A 110 -4.04 -1.67 -0.81
CA ILE A 110 -2.90 -2.58 -0.95
C ILE A 110 -2.07 -2.52 0.33
N PHE A 111 -1.70 -3.66 0.89
CA PHE A 111 -0.83 -3.72 2.07
C PHE A 111 0.60 -4.13 1.70
N HIS A 112 1.57 -3.37 2.22
CA HIS A 112 2.99 -3.66 2.16
C HIS A 112 3.60 -3.77 3.56
N GLY A 113 4.82 -4.32 3.67
CA GLY A 113 5.44 -4.58 4.97
C GLY A 113 4.49 -5.29 5.93
N CYS A 114 3.78 -6.30 5.46
CA CYS A 114 2.55 -6.80 6.05
C CYS A 114 2.59 -8.30 6.32
N THR A 115 1.57 -8.78 7.05
CA THR A 115 1.32 -10.21 7.23
C THR A 115 1.00 -10.92 5.90
N ILE A 116 1.05 -12.26 5.91
CA ILE A 116 0.58 -13.06 4.77
C ILE A 116 -0.91 -12.81 4.51
N PRO A 117 -1.41 -12.98 3.27
CA PRO A 117 -2.83 -12.86 2.96
C PRO A 117 -3.69 -13.75 3.87
N ARG A 118 -4.74 -13.16 4.42
CA ARG A 118 -5.65 -13.80 5.39
C ARG A 118 -7.03 -14.14 4.81
N GLY A 119 -7.24 -13.88 3.51
CA GLY A 119 -8.53 -14.08 2.86
C GLY A 119 -9.49 -12.91 3.05
N TRP A 120 -8.97 -11.72 3.33
CA TRP A 120 -9.75 -10.50 3.51
C TRP A 120 -10.58 -10.12 2.27
N GLU A 121 -10.17 -10.52 1.08
CA GLU A 121 -10.93 -10.33 -0.16
C GLU A 121 -12.34 -10.95 -0.13
N ARG A 122 -12.59 -11.88 0.79
CA ARG A 122 -13.92 -12.48 0.99
C ARG A 122 -14.84 -11.62 1.86
N MET A 123 -14.28 -10.69 2.61
CA MET A 123 -14.99 -9.80 3.52
C MET A 123 -15.00 -8.35 3.03
N TYR A 124 -13.90 -7.93 2.42
CA TYR A 124 -13.65 -6.56 2.00
C TYR A 124 -13.35 -6.52 0.50
N PRO A 125 -14.34 -6.16 -0.35
CA PRO A 125 -14.17 -6.15 -1.81
C PRO A 125 -13.17 -5.09 -2.29
N ASN A 126 -12.86 -4.12 -1.45
CA ASN A 126 -11.87 -3.07 -1.70
C ASN A 126 -10.42 -3.49 -1.38
N TYR A 127 -10.20 -4.69 -0.81
CA TYR A 127 -8.86 -5.24 -0.63
C TYR A 127 -8.31 -5.75 -1.97
N VAL A 128 -7.16 -5.23 -2.39
CA VAL A 128 -6.52 -5.56 -3.67
C VAL A 128 -5.49 -6.67 -3.51
N GLY A 129 -4.66 -6.60 -2.47
CA GLY A 129 -3.63 -7.58 -2.21
C GLY A 129 -2.68 -7.18 -1.09
N SER A 130 -1.76 -8.10 -0.81
CA SER A 130 -0.68 -7.92 0.16
C SER A 130 0.65 -8.30 -0.48
N GLU A 131 1.70 -7.52 -0.25
CA GLU A 131 3.05 -7.88 -0.64
C GLU A 131 3.46 -9.22 -0.02
N ALA A 132 3.50 -9.27 1.31
CA ALA A 132 3.68 -10.48 2.12
C ALA A 132 4.89 -11.36 1.77
N VAL A 133 5.83 -10.87 0.97
CA VAL A 133 7.01 -11.59 0.48
C VAL A 133 8.21 -10.68 0.42
N LEU A 134 9.41 -11.28 0.44
CA LEU A 134 10.61 -10.62 -0.03
C LEU A 134 10.59 -10.68 -1.55
N ALA A 135 10.51 -9.54 -2.20
CA ALA A 135 10.43 -9.42 -3.65
C ALA A 135 11.76 -8.89 -4.23
N SER A 136 11.82 -8.72 -5.53
CA SER A 136 13.06 -8.29 -6.21
C SER A 136 13.58 -6.93 -5.75
N GLU A 137 12.75 -6.07 -5.15
CA GLU A 137 13.22 -4.84 -4.53
C GLU A 137 14.23 -5.08 -3.40
N ASN A 138 14.15 -6.22 -2.72
CA ASN A 138 15.05 -6.55 -1.62
C ASN A 138 16.51 -6.80 -2.07
N MET A 139 16.75 -7.06 -3.36
CA MET A 139 18.08 -7.26 -3.91
C MET A 139 19.00 -6.05 -3.72
N VAL A 140 18.44 -4.84 -3.58
CA VAL A 140 19.22 -3.62 -3.31
C VAL A 140 19.81 -3.57 -1.89
N PHE A 141 19.31 -4.38 -0.97
CA PHE A 141 19.72 -4.37 0.44
C PHE A 141 20.92 -5.28 0.76
N GLY A 142 21.31 -6.17 -0.15
CA GLY A 142 22.51 -7.00 0.05
C GLY A 142 22.59 -8.20 -0.87
N GLN A 143 23.82 -8.70 -1.03
CA GLN A 143 24.12 -9.79 -1.97
C GLN A 143 23.35 -11.08 -1.65
N HIS A 144 23.12 -11.38 -0.36
CA HIS A 144 22.37 -12.57 0.05
C HIS A 144 20.93 -12.57 -0.50
N PHE A 145 20.27 -11.40 -0.63
CA PHE A 145 18.97 -11.31 -1.26
C PHE A 145 19.04 -11.67 -2.75
N CYS A 146 20.10 -11.24 -3.44
CA CYS A 146 20.32 -11.58 -4.85
C CYS A 146 20.56 -13.09 -5.03
N ASP A 147 21.34 -13.70 -4.14
CA ASP A 147 21.71 -15.12 -4.23
C ASP A 147 20.48 -16.03 -4.01
N GLU A 148 19.54 -15.61 -3.20
CA GLU A 148 18.34 -16.38 -2.84
C GLU A 148 17.10 -16.04 -3.67
N GLU A 149 17.13 -14.97 -4.45
CA GLU A 149 15.94 -14.41 -5.12
C GLU A 149 15.20 -15.45 -5.98
N ALA A 150 15.91 -16.15 -6.85
CA ALA A 150 15.29 -17.10 -7.77
C ALA A 150 14.62 -18.27 -7.02
N PHE A 151 15.21 -18.74 -5.94
CA PHE A 151 14.65 -19.78 -5.10
C PHE A 151 13.39 -19.27 -4.36
N ASN A 152 13.49 -18.12 -3.73
CA ASN A 152 12.41 -17.50 -2.98
C ASN A 152 11.21 -17.15 -3.88
N ALA A 153 11.46 -16.61 -5.08
CA ALA A 153 10.42 -16.32 -6.05
C ALA A 153 9.63 -17.56 -6.49
N CYS A 154 10.29 -18.72 -6.55
CA CYS A 154 9.63 -19.99 -6.85
C CYS A 154 8.88 -20.59 -5.64
N LEU A 155 9.38 -20.34 -4.42
CA LEU A 155 8.82 -20.92 -3.19
C LEU A 155 7.64 -20.12 -2.64
N HIS A 156 7.73 -18.80 -2.62
CA HIS A 156 6.78 -17.91 -1.96
C HIS A 156 5.33 -18.08 -2.44
N PRO A 157 5.03 -18.28 -3.75
CA PRO A 157 3.66 -18.49 -4.20
C PRO A 157 2.95 -19.65 -3.51
N PHE A 158 3.67 -20.72 -3.21
CA PHE A 158 3.09 -21.91 -2.54
C PHE A 158 2.83 -21.70 -1.05
N ILE A 159 3.53 -20.77 -0.42
CA ILE A 159 3.42 -20.50 1.02
C ILE A 159 2.57 -19.27 1.28
N ARG A 160 2.87 -18.18 0.59
CA ARG A 160 2.31 -16.85 0.86
C ARG A 160 1.00 -16.57 0.14
N ASN A 161 0.79 -17.24 -1.00
CA ASN A 161 -0.39 -17.05 -1.84
C ASN A 161 -1.45 -18.17 -1.65
N ALA A 162 -1.32 -18.98 -0.60
CA ALA A 162 -2.18 -20.14 -0.39
C ALA A 162 -3.63 -19.77 0.03
N VAL A 163 -3.81 -18.64 0.71
CA VAL A 163 -5.10 -18.21 1.26
C VAL A 163 -5.71 -17.05 0.48
N GLY A 164 -4.90 -16.17 -0.05
CA GLY A 164 -5.33 -14.96 -0.76
C GLY A 164 -4.23 -14.40 -1.65
N CYS A 165 -4.53 -13.29 -2.33
CA CYS A 165 -3.61 -12.68 -3.29
C CYS A 165 -2.40 -12.07 -2.60
N MET A 166 -1.20 -12.51 -2.98
CA MET A 166 0.04 -11.82 -2.69
C MET A 166 0.49 -10.99 -3.90
N GLU A 167 1.23 -9.93 -3.65
CA GLU A 167 1.86 -9.10 -4.65
C GLU A 167 3.37 -9.32 -4.63
N PHE A 168 3.95 -9.70 -5.77
CA PHE A 168 5.39 -9.76 -5.96
C PHE A 168 5.86 -8.47 -6.64
N GLY A 169 6.23 -7.48 -5.82
CA GLY A 169 6.58 -6.14 -6.28
C GLY A 169 8.05 -5.96 -6.64
N GLY A 170 8.38 -4.80 -7.20
CA GLY A 170 9.76 -4.36 -7.40
C GLY A 170 10.43 -4.85 -8.68
N CYS A 171 9.70 -4.97 -9.78
CA CYS A 171 10.33 -5.13 -11.09
C CYS A 171 11.08 -3.85 -11.46
N PHE A 172 12.41 -3.94 -11.61
CA PHE A 172 13.22 -2.87 -12.14
C PHE A 172 13.28 -3.01 -13.67
N LEU A 173 12.80 -1.99 -14.37
CA LEU A 173 12.99 -1.86 -15.82
C LEU A 173 14.29 -1.09 -16.05
N ASN A 174 15.34 -1.78 -16.51
CA ASN A 174 16.58 -1.16 -16.95
C ASN A 174 16.50 -0.76 -18.42
#